data_5de676757d7a4afadc8a45cab996e432
#
_entry.id   5de676757d7a4afadc8a45cab996e432
#
_cell.length_a   1.000
_cell.length_b   1.000
_cell.length_c   1.000
_cell.angle_alpha   90.00
_cell.angle_beta   90.00
_cell.angle_gamma   90.00
#
_symmetry.space_group_name_H-M   'P 1'
#
loop_
_entity.id
_entity.type
_entity.pdbx_description
1 polymer ?
#
loop_
_entity_poly.entity_id
_entity_poly.type
_entity_poly.pdbx_seq_one_letter_code
_entity_poly.pdbx_strand_id
1 'polypeptide(L)'
;MSLLLVLPAMAQTPADAPGTTTSPPPAEGLVIADGQVARLKKAPSFKNKGFEKYWKWVLSRVQYPADMEEQKVEGVVQVRIIVETDGSVTVDEVLASPHEKLTEAVTRVVENSPKWTPGIMTDKESGLDYPVRVSYVLPVEFKVRPQKLVDPTIGRYNGQKNFKPYGS
;
A
#
# COMPACT_ATOMS: atom_id res chain seq x y z
N MET A 1 -14.90 35.05 45.88
CA MET A 1 -15.68 34.96 44.63
C MET A 1 -14.76 34.51 43.53
N SER A 2 -14.66 33.19 43.34
CA SER A 2 -13.79 32.59 42.34
C SER A 2 -14.63 32.21 41.15
N LEU A 3 -14.36 32.82 40.01
CA LEU A 3 -14.98 32.49 38.75
C LEU A 3 -14.17 31.43 38.06
N LEU A 4 -14.67 30.20 38.07
CA LEU A 4 -14.09 29.06 37.39
C LEU A 4 -14.49 29.13 35.92
N LEU A 5 -13.55 29.46 35.06
CA LEU A 5 -13.74 29.45 33.62
C LEU A 5 -13.49 28.01 33.10
N VAL A 6 -14.57 27.29 32.85
CA VAL A 6 -14.55 26.00 32.17
C VAL A 6 -14.45 26.25 30.70
N LEU A 7 -13.31 25.94 30.11
CA LEU A 7 -13.14 25.87 28.66
C LEU A 7 -13.76 24.55 28.15
N PRO A 8 -14.62 24.60 27.13
CA PRO A 8 -15.08 23.37 26.51
C PRO A 8 -13.96 22.75 25.67
N ALA A 9 -13.70 21.49 25.92
CA ALA A 9 -12.86 20.69 25.05
C ALA A 9 -13.48 20.65 23.65
N MET A 10 -12.82 21.26 22.70
CA MET A 10 -13.15 21.09 21.29
C MET A 10 -12.81 19.65 20.90
N ALA A 11 -13.86 18.88 20.70
CA ALA A 11 -13.78 17.61 20.01
C ALA A 11 -13.23 17.87 18.60
N GLN A 12 -12.01 17.44 18.35
CA GLN A 12 -11.49 17.36 17.01
C GLN A 12 -12.21 16.20 16.31
N THR A 13 -13.10 16.56 15.45
CA THR A 13 -13.69 15.68 14.45
C THR A 13 -12.57 15.10 13.60
N PRO A 14 -12.47 13.78 13.42
CA PRO A 14 -11.61 13.25 12.39
C PRO A 14 -12.21 13.65 11.04
N ALA A 15 -11.61 14.61 10.41
CA ALA A 15 -11.95 14.97 9.05
C ALA A 15 -11.57 13.80 8.13
N ASP A 16 -12.63 13.16 7.65
CA ASP A 16 -12.90 12.93 6.25
C ASP A 16 -11.76 12.28 5.44
N ALA A 17 -11.91 10.96 5.29
CA ALA A 17 -11.49 10.30 4.07
C ALA A 17 -12.65 10.44 3.05
N PRO A 18 -12.57 10.13 1.79
CA PRO A 18 -11.56 9.41 1.06
C PRO A 18 -11.27 10.08 -0.28
N GLY A 19 -10.09 10.53 -0.44
CA GLY A 19 -9.62 10.73 -1.80
C GLY A 19 -9.18 9.40 -2.37
N THR A 20 -9.81 8.95 -3.41
CA THR A 20 -9.32 7.92 -4.32
C THR A 20 -8.01 8.39 -4.90
N THR A 21 -6.93 8.23 -4.15
CA THR A 21 -5.62 8.68 -4.59
C THR A 21 -4.94 7.51 -5.28
N THR A 22 -5.01 7.49 -6.59
CA THR A 22 -4.18 6.65 -7.48
C THR A 22 -2.69 7.07 -7.39
N SER A 23 -2.37 8.02 -6.54
CA SER A 23 -1.01 8.47 -6.26
C SER A 23 -0.40 7.62 -5.14
N PRO A 24 0.87 7.21 -5.28
CA PRO A 24 1.58 6.60 -4.17
C PRO A 24 1.58 7.57 -2.98
N PRO A 25 1.45 7.06 -1.75
CA PRO A 25 1.55 7.90 -0.58
C PRO A 25 2.92 8.60 -0.57
N PRO A 26 3.01 9.79 -0.01
CA PRO A 26 4.29 10.46 0.12
C PRO A 26 5.28 9.52 0.82
N ALA A 27 6.40 9.28 0.18
CA ALA A 27 7.45 8.41 0.69
C ALA A 27 8.24 9.09 1.82
N GLU A 28 7.52 9.61 2.81
CA GLU A 28 8.14 10.09 4.04
C GLU A 28 8.37 8.88 4.94
N GLY A 29 9.56 8.28 4.81
CA GLY A 29 10.02 7.26 5.73
C GLY A 29 10.16 7.87 7.12
N LEU A 30 9.30 7.45 8.05
CA LEU A 30 9.46 7.78 9.45
C LEU A 30 10.58 6.92 10.01
N VAL A 31 11.67 7.55 10.44
CA VAL A 31 12.76 6.84 11.11
C VAL A 31 12.32 6.47 12.52
N ILE A 32 12.28 5.20 12.81
CA ILE A 32 12.12 4.70 14.18
C ILE A 32 13.51 4.39 14.72
N ALA A 33 14.27 5.42 15.04
CA ALA A 33 15.42 5.29 15.93
C ALA A 33 15.01 5.91 17.27
N ASP A 34 14.86 5.09 18.30
CA ASP A 34 14.54 5.50 19.69
C ASP A 34 13.38 6.50 19.84
N GLY A 35 12.35 6.37 18.98
CA GLY A 35 11.14 7.20 19.05
C GLY A 35 11.29 8.64 18.52
N GLN A 36 12.42 8.98 17.91
CA GLN A 36 12.62 10.30 17.31
C GLN A 36 12.61 10.28 15.79
N VAL A 37 11.90 11.23 15.20
CA VAL A 37 11.98 11.52 13.77
C VAL A 37 13.32 12.17 13.47
N ALA A 38 14.21 11.44 12.82
CA ALA A 38 15.54 11.94 12.48
C ALA A 38 15.73 12.04 10.97
N ARG A 39 16.58 12.95 10.53
CA ARG A 39 16.93 13.07 9.11
C ARG A 39 17.89 11.97 8.70
N LEU A 40 17.44 11.14 7.74
CA LEU A 40 18.29 10.15 7.12
C LEU A 40 19.38 10.81 6.27
N LYS A 41 20.61 10.30 6.38
CA LYS A 41 21.68 10.59 5.41
C LYS A 41 21.34 9.96 4.05
N LYS A 42 20.82 8.73 4.09
CA LYS A 42 20.37 8.00 2.91
C LYS A 42 19.07 7.25 3.21
N ALA A 43 18.07 7.48 2.37
CA ALA A 43 16.80 6.74 2.46
C ALA A 43 16.96 5.28 2.05
N PRO A 44 16.15 4.36 2.62
CA PRO A 44 16.09 2.99 2.15
C PRO A 44 15.78 2.91 0.65
N SER A 45 16.31 1.91 -0.03
CA SER A 45 16.03 1.73 -1.45
C SER A 45 15.71 0.29 -1.81
N PHE A 46 14.67 0.12 -2.64
CA PHE A 46 14.27 -1.16 -3.21
C PHE A 46 14.79 -1.28 -4.65
N LYS A 47 15.72 -2.21 -4.89
CA LYS A 47 16.33 -2.38 -6.23
C LYS A 47 16.84 -1.05 -6.83
N ASN A 48 17.55 -0.26 -6.04
CA ASN A 48 18.08 1.06 -6.37
C ASN A 48 17.03 2.13 -6.70
N LYS A 49 15.80 1.93 -6.24
CA LYS A 49 14.67 2.86 -6.39
C LYS A 49 14.00 3.08 -5.02
N GLY A 50 13.15 4.09 -4.92
CA GLY A 50 12.43 4.42 -3.71
C GLY A 50 11.20 3.54 -3.44
N PHE A 51 10.44 3.92 -2.41
CA PHE A 51 9.22 3.25 -1.96
C PHE A 51 8.18 3.02 -3.08
N GLU A 52 8.02 3.95 -4.02
CA GLU A 52 7.09 3.81 -5.14
C GLU A 52 7.34 2.54 -5.97
N LYS A 53 8.60 2.18 -6.19
CA LYS A 53 8.96 0.95 -6.91
C LYS A 53 8.55 -0.30 -6.13
N TYR A 54 8.70 -0.27 -4.83
CA TYR A 54 8.26 -1.35 -3.96
C TYR A 54 6.74 -1.47 -3.93
N TRP A 55 6.03 -0.38 -3.74
CA TRP A 55 4.58 -0.33 -3.78
C TRP A 55 4.02 -0.95 -5.08
N LYS A 56 4.54 -0.54 -6.24
CA LYS A 56 4.18 -1.15 -7.54
C LYS A 56 4.53 -2.63 -7.62
N TRP A 57 5.64 -3.03 -7.00
CA TRP A 57 6.04 -4.44 -6.94
C TRP A 57 5.05 -5.26 -6.10
N VAL A 58 4.61 -4.75 -4.95
CA VAL A 58 3.59 -5.39 -4.11
C VAL A 58 2.27 -5.51 -4.88
N LEU A 59 1.78 -4.40 -5.46
CA LEU A 59 0.54 -4.41 -6.26
C LEU A 59 0.55 -5.42 -7.41
N SER A 60 1.72 -5.68 -8.00
CA SER A 60 1.86 -6.67 -9.07
C SER A 60 1.80 -8.13 -8.60
N ARG A 61 1.89 -8.37 -7.29
CA ARG A 61 1.95 -9.71 -6.69
C ARG A 61 0.80 -10.03 -5.75
N VAL A 62 0.17 -9.03 -5.18
CA VAL A 62 -1.02 -9.23 -4.36
C VAL A 62 -2.12 -9.81 -5.25
N GLN A 63 -2.65 -10.95 -4.82
CA GLN A 63 -3.77 -11.59 -5.48
C GLN A 63 -5.04 -11.30 -4.67
N TYR A 64 -6.11 -10.96 -5.36
CA TYR A 64 -7.41 -10.84 -4.76
C TYR A 64 -7.93 -12.25 -4.45
N PRO A 65 -8.23 -12.60 -3.19
CA PRO A 65 -8.79 -13.90 -2.87
C PRO A 65 -10.14 -14.09 -3.55
N ALA A 66 -10.35 -15.24 -4.21
CA ALA A 66 -11.53 -15.48 -5.03
C ALA A 66 -12.85 -15.36 -4.25
N ASP A 67 -12.86 -15.83 -3.01
CA ASP A 67 -14.01 -15.73 -2.12
C ASP A 67 -14.34 -14.29 -1.71
N MET A 68 -13.35 -13.42 -1.62
CA MET A 68 -13.54 -12.00 -1.36
C MET A 68 -14.01 -11.26 -2.61
N GLU A 69 -13.53 -11.66 -3.78
CA GLU A 69 -13.99 -11.14 -5.07
C GLU A 69 -15.45 -11.52 -5.35
N GLU A 70 -15.84 -12.78 -5.07
CA GLU A 70 -17.23 -13.25 -5.19
C GLU A 70 -18.18 -12.49 -4.24
N GLN A 71 -17.74 -12.24 -3.01
CA GLN A 71 -18.50 -11.47 -2.01
C GLN A 71 -18.45 -9.96 -2.24
N LYS A 72 -17.70 -9.50 -3.25
CA LYS A 72 -17.50 -8.08 -3.58
C LYS A 72 -16.99 -7.25 -2.40
N VAL A 73 -16.07 -7.80 -1.61
CA VAL A 73 -15.46 -7.12 -0.48
C VAL A 73 -14.38 -6.17 -0.96
N GLU A 74 -14.72 -4.95 -1.22
CA GLU A 74 -13.81 -3.90 -1.69
C GLU A 74 -13.28 -3.03 -0.54
N GLY A 75 -12.17 -2.34 -0.80
CA GLY A 75 -11.62 -1.35 0.11
C GLY A 75 -10.09 -1.30 0.09
N VAL A 76 -9.54 -0.54 1.01
CA VAL A 76 -8.10 -0.32 1.12
C VAL A 76 -7.56 -1.03 2.36
N VAL A 77 -6.59 -1.89 2.17
CA VAL A 77 -5.75 -2.43 3.24
C VAL A 77 -4.56 -1.50 3.41
N GLN A 78 -4.38 -0.98 4.62
CA GLN A 78 -3.22 -0.17 4.98
C GLN A 78 -2.42 -0.90 6.04
N VAL A 79 -1.16 -1.19 5.73
CA VAL A 79 -0.24 -1.81 6.68
C VAL A 79 0.98 -0.92 6.89
N ARG A 80 1.41 -0.83 8.15
CA ARG A 80 2.72 -0.25 8.47
C ARG A 80 3.77 -1.33 8.30
N ILE A 81 4.75 -1.04 7.48
CA ILE A 81 5.89 -1.91 7.24
C ILE A 81 7.17 -1.26 7.77
N ILE A 82 8.12 -2.06 8.20
CA ILE A 82 9.44 -1.61 8.64
C ILE A 82 10.50 -2.22 7.73
N VAL A 83 11.36 -1.38 7.18
CA VAL A 83 12.60 -1.80 6.57
C VAL A 83 13.64 -1.91 7.67
N GLU A 84 14.08 -3.11 7.96
CA GLU A 84 15.03 -3.42 9.02
C GLU A 84 16.48 -3.02 8.63
N THR A 85 17.35 -2.99 9.61
CA THR A 85 18.76 -2.63 9.41
C THR A 85 19.52 -3.61 8.52
N ASP A 86 19.04 -4.84 8.38
CA ASP A 86 19.58 -5.86 7.47
C ASP A 86 18.89 -5.82 6.07
N GLY A 87 17.96 -4.91 5.87
CA GLY A 87 17.20 -4.74 4.64
C GLY A 87 15.97 -5.64 4.51
N SER A 88 15.68 -6.50 5.47
CA SER A 88 14.43 -7.26 5.49
C SER A 88 13.23 -6.33 5.71
N VAL A 89 12.04 -6.77 5.31
CA VAL A 89 10.81 -6.01 5.51
C VAL A 89 9.86 -6.81 6.38
N THR A 90 9.38 -6.18 7.44
CA THR A 90 8.42 -6.76 8.38
C THR A 90 7.12 -5.95 8.38
N VAL A 91 6.01 -6.61 8.67
CA VAL A 91 4.73 -5.93 8.93
C VAL A 91 4.69 -5.62 10.43
N ASP A 92 4.57 -4.34 10.76
CA ASP A 92 4.50 -3.85 12.14
C ASP A 92 3.07 -3.79 12.63
N GLU A 93 2.18 -3.17 11.85
CA GLU A 93 0.79 -2.95 12.25
C GLU A 93 -0.14 -2.91 11.03
N VAL A 94 -1.36 -3.41 11.22
CA VAL A 94 -2.46 -3.24 10.27
C VAL A 94 -3.26 -2.01 10.68
N LEU A 95 -3.14 -0.94 9.91
CA LEU A 95 -3.79 0.35 10.23
C LEU A 95 -5.26 0.37 9.80
N ALA A 96 -5.57 -0.28 8.69
CA ALA A 96 -6.93 -0.42 8.18
C ALA A 96 -7.04 -1.67 7.30
N SER A 97 -8.17 -2.36 7.39
CA SER A 97 -8.51 -3.46 6.49
C SER A 97 -10.01 -3.66 6.42
N PRO A 98 -10.59 -3.87 5.24
CA PRO A 98 -12.00 -4.24 5.12
C PRO A 98 -12.26 -5.69 5.50
N HIS A 99 -11.27 -6.58 5.39
CA HIS A 99 -11.40 -8.00 5.72
C HIS A 99 -10.03 -8.66 5.97
N GLU A 100 -9.97 -9.59 6.93
CA GLU A 100 -8.75 -10.29 7.34
C GLU A 100 -8.03 -11.00 6.17
N LYS A 101 -8.76 -11.69 5.31
CA LYS A 101 -8.19 -12.38 4.13
C LYS A 101 -7.49 -11.43 3.14
N LEU A 102 -7.95 -10.18 3.05
CA LEU A 102 -7.28 -9.17 2.24
C LEU A 102 -5.98 -8.73 2.91
N THR A 103 -5.97 -8.63 4.24
CA THR A 103 -4.76 -8.38 5.02
C THR A 103 -3.73 -9.49 4.83
N GLU A 104 -4.14 -10.75 4.96
CA GLU A 104 -3.27 -11.90 4.74
C GLU A 104 -2.65 -11.91 3.34
N ALA A 105 -3.43 -11.58 2.31
CA ALA A 105 -2.93 -11.50 0.94
C ALA A 105 -1.81 -10.46 0.80
N VAL A 106 -1.94 -9.30 1.46
CA VAL A 106 -0.91 -8.25 1.47
C VAL A 106 0.30 -8.67 2.30
N THR A 107 0.08 -9.13 3.54
CA THR A 107 1.13 -9.53 4.48
C THR A 107 2.03 -10.62 3.88
N ARG A 108 1.45 -11.63 3.28
CA ARG A 108 2.19 -12.72 2.60
C ARG A 108 3.13 -12.20 1.52
N VAL A 109 2.73 -11.19 0.76
CA VAL A 109 3.59 -10.59 -0.28
C VAL A 109 4.70 -9.77 0.35
N VAL A 110 4.42 -9.03 1.42
CA VAL A 110 5.42 -8.21 2.14
C VAL A 110 6.48 -9.12 2.76
N GLU A 111 6.10 -10.18 3.46
CA GLU A 111 7.01 -11.11 4.12
C GLU A 111 7.93 -11.85 3.13
N ASN A 112 7.45 -12.10 1.92
CA ASN A 112 8.22 -12.72 0.84
C ASN A 112 8.93 -11.71 -0.07
N SER A 113 9.08 -10.47 0.37
CA SER A 113 9.73 -9.44 -0.43
C SER A 113 11.25 -9.61 -0.48
N PRO A 114 11.89 -9.24 -1.60
CA PRO A 114 13.34 -9.14 -1.65
C PRO A 114 13.87 -8.08 -0.67
N LYS A 115 15.07 -8.27 -0.19
CA LYS A 115 15.75 -7.33 0.71
C LYS A 115 15.93 -5.95 0.05
N TRP A 116 15.84 -4.95 0.89
CA TRP A 116 16.15 -3.57 0.58
C TRP A 116 17.58 -3.22 0.93
N THR A 117 18.08 -2.12 0.41
CA THR A 117 19.21 -1.42 1.00
C THR A 117 18.65 -0.58 2.15
N PRO A 118 19.12 -0.75 3.39
CA PRO A 118 18.57 -0.06 4.56
C PRO A 118 18.82 1.45 4.52
N GLY A 119 18.08 2.18 5.34
CA GLY A 119 18.33 3.60 5.60
C GLY A 119 19.63 3.78 6.38
N ILE A 120 20.31 4.89 6.14
CA ILE A 120 21.56 5.23 6.83
C ILE A 120 21.40 6.57 7.55
N MET A 121 21.85 6.59 8.78
CA MET A 121 22.06 7.81 9.57
C MET A 121 23.55 7.98 9.89
N THR A 122 23.92 9.22 10.19
CA THR A 122 25.25 9.54 10.74
C THR A 122 25.08 9.91 12.20
N ASP A 123 25.83 9.26 13.06
CA ASP A 123 25.94 9.63 14.46
C ASP A 123 26.62 11.02 14.60
N LYS A 124 26.02 11.90 15.36
CA LYS A 124 26.48 13.29 15.48
C LYS A 124 27.78 13.45 16.27
N GLU A 125 28.06 12.52 17.17
CA GLU A 125 29.21 12.57 18.05
C GLU A 125 30.43 11.90 17.43
N SER A 126 30.24 10.68 16.90
CA SER A 126 31.31 9.91 16.29
C SER A 126 31.53 10.19 14.81
N GLY A 127 30.54 10.76 14.12
CA GLY A 127 30.55 10.98 12.67
C GLY A 127 30.43 9.68 11.86
N LEU A 128 30.18 8.54 12.50
CA LEU A 128 30.06 7.25 11.86
C LEU A 128 28.66 7.02 11.28
N ASP A 129 28.62 6.37 10.14
CA ASP A 129 27.38 5.96 9.49
C ASP A 129 26.91 4.62 10.02
N TYR A 130 25.60 4.50 10.29
CA TYR A 130 24.99 3.25 10.74
C TYR A 130 23.61 3.04 10.10
N PRO A 131 23.22 1.77 9.88
CA PRO A 131 21.90 1.46 9.35
C PRO A 131 20.81 1.67 10.39
N VAL A 132 19.65 2.13 9.93
CA VAL A 132 18.48 2.40 10.79
C VAL A 132 17.21 1.75 10.24
N ARG A 133 16.28 1.48 11.14
CA ARG A 133 14.94 1.01 10.83
C ARG A 133 14.09 2.17 10.31
N VAL A 134 13.38 1.94 9.20
CA VAL A 134 12.52 2.98 8.61
C VAL A 134 11.14 2.40 8.34
N SER A 135 10.10 3.05 8.86
CA SER A 135 8.72 2.64 8.64
C SER A 135 8.10 3.35 7.44
N TYR A 136 7.19 2.63 6.77
CA TYR A 136 6.36 3.16 5.69
C TYR A 136 4.93 2.67 5.86
N VAL A 137 3.96 3.46 5.41
CA VAL A 137 2.58 3.02 5.28
C VAL A 137 2.38 2.54 3.84
N LEU A 138 1.94 1.29 3.71
CA LEU A 138 1.69 0.62 2.44
C LEU A 138 0.18 0.48 2.21
N PRO A 139 -0.44 1.28 1.34
CA PRO A 139 -1.83 1.12 0.97
C PRO A 139 -1.96 0.16 -0.23
N VAL A 140 -2.90 -0.77 -0.14
CA VAL A 140 -3.28 -1.69 -1.21
C VAL A 140 -4.78 -1.64 -1.41
N GLU A 141 -5.23 -1.16 -2.55
CA GLU A 141 -6.64 -1.05 -2.87
C GLU A 141 -7.13 -2.35 -3.57
N PHE A 142 -8.22 -2.90 -3.04
CA PHE A 142 -8.95 -4.01 -3.63
C PHE A 142 -10.24 -3.50 -4.24
N LYS A 143 -10.39 -3.69 -5.55
CA LYS A 143 -11.62 -3.36 -6.32
C LYS A 143 -12.03 -4.55 -7.15
N VAL A 144 -13.30 -4.87 -7.13
CA VAL A 144 -13.88 -5.87 -8.04
C VAL A 144 -13.83 -5.29 -9.45
N ARG A 145 -13.14 -5.99 -10.34
CA ARG A 145 -13.17 -5.61 -11.74
C ARG A 145 -14.57 -5.89 -12.28
N PRO A 146 -15.25 -4.90 -12.89
CA PRO A 146 -16.49 -5.21 -13.58
C PRO A 146 -16.17 -6.28 -14.61
N GLN A 147 -16.84 -7.44 -14.48
CA GLN A 147 -16.75 -8.47 -15.50
C GLN A 147 -17.19 -7.81 -16.79
N LYS A 148 -16.28 -7.71 -17.76
CA LYS A 148 -16.67 -7.42 -19.13
C LYS A 148 -17.69 -8.49 -19.46
N LEU A 149 -18.97 -8.12 -19.55
CA LEU A 149 -19.99 -8.98 -20.13
C LEU A 149 -19.49 -9.30 -21.54
N VAL A 150 -18.81 -10.41 -21.66
CA VAL A 150 -18.52 -10.99 -22.96
C VAL A 150 -19.88 -11.49 -23.44
N ASP A 151 -20.56 -10.66 -24.23
CA ASP A 151 -21.79 -11.06 -24.88
C ASP A 151 -21.44 -12.34 -25.66
N PRO A 152 -22.02 -13.49 -25.28
CA PRO A 152 -21.68 -14.77 -25.92
C PRO A 152 -22.05 -14.76 -27.41
N THR A 153 -22.83 -13.76 -27.88
CA THR A 153 -23.16 -13.57 -29.29
C THR A 153 -22.06 -12.84 -30.07
N ILE A 154 -21.22 -12.04 -29.42
CA ILE A 154 -20.13 -11.32 -30.12
C ILE A 154 -19.00 -12.28 -30.56
N GLY A 155 -18.79 -13.39 -29.84
CA GLY A 155 -17.78 -14.41 -30.16
C GLY A 155 -18.08 -15.24 -31.42
N ARG A 156 -19.31 -15.24 -31.90
CA ARG A 156 -19.72 -16.01 -33.10
C ARG A 156 -19.58 -15.25 -34.43
N TYR A 157 -19.34 -13.96 -34.39
CA TYR A 157 -19.31 -13.14 -35.62
C TYR A 157 -17.92 -13.01 -36.26
N ASN A 158 -16.84 -13.38 -35.57
CA ASN A 158 -15.49 -13.25 -36.12
C ASN A 158 -14.97 -14.43 -36.96
N GLY A 159 -15.83 -15.40 -37.28
CA GLY A 159 -15.43 -16.58 -38.03
C GLY A 159 -16.08 -16.77 -39.42
N GLN A 160 -17.01 -15.93 -39.85
CA GLN A 160 -17.65 -16.09 -41.15
C GLN A 160 -17.36 -14.90 -42.06
N LYS A 161 -16.19 -14.95 -42.68
CA LYS A 161 -15.88 -14.19 -43.90
C LYS A 161 -16.52 -14.86 -45.12
N ASN A 162 -17.80 -15.08 -45.20
CA ASN A 162 -18.50 -15.48 -46.41
C ASN A 162 -20.00 -15.36 -46.23
N PHE A 163 -20.50 -14.15 -46.01
CA PHE A 163 -21.91 -13.89 -46.23
C PHE A 163 -22.08 -13.47 -47.69
N LYS A 164 -22.52 -14.38 -48.55
CA LYS A 164 -23.11 -14.02 -49.86
C LYS A 164 -24.52 -13.53 -49.61
N PRO A 165 -24.89 -12.31 -50.00
CA PRO A 165 -26.28 -11.89 -49.94
C PRO A 165 -27.06 -12.65 -50.99
N TYR A 166 -28.16 -13.23 -50.58
CA TYR A 166 -29.17 -13.73 -51.51
C TYR A 166 -29.82 -12.55 -52.24
N GLY A 167 -29.85 -12.62 -53.57
CA GLY A 167 -30.65 -11.68 -54.33
C GLY A 167 -30.16 -11.49 -55.76
N SER A 168 -30.53 -12.40 -56.62
CA SER A 168 -31.05 -12.10 -57.98
C SER A 168 -31.49 -13.36 -58.65
#